data_c97c7ab58780fce326024dc7a3d64b41
#
_entry.id   c97c7ab58780fce326024dc7a3d64b41
#
_cell.length_a   1.000
_cell.length_b   1.000
_cell.length_c   1.000
_cell.angle_alpha   90.00
_cell.angle_beta   90.00
_cell.angle_gamma   90.00
#
_symmetry.space_group_name_H-M   'P 1'
#
loop_
_entity.id
_entity.type
_entity.pdbx_description
1 polymer ?
#
loop_
_entity_poly.entity_id
_entity_poly.type
_entity_poly.pdbx_seq_one_letter_code
_entity_poly.pdbx_strand_id
1 'polypeptide(L)'
;MKRKSLLTTVAIFMLMFYLNGVSFAAEEQKEEMKLVNKIVTISTYEGITPITISSVPGTTVIWVNHSKHPVELLFTDKKVVLACSSPVNFFIGKEGAYESAKIPFAGTASLCFTEKGRYEYMVRSSTTFYPGKREHRGGIVIE
;
A
#
# COMPACT_ATOMS: atom_id res chain seq x y z
N MET A 1 -58.00 -20.21 47.01
CA MET A 1 -57.94 -19.28 45.87
C MET A 1 -56.78 -18.30 45.94
N LYS A 2 -55.49 -18.75 45.90
CA LYS A 2 -54.27 -17.86 45.93
C LYS A 2 -53.14 -18.29 45.00
N ARG A 3 -53.36 -19.26 44.08
CA ARG A 3 -52.30 -19.75 43.17
C ARG A 3 -52.34 -19.14 41.76
N LYS A 4 -53.37 -18.44 41.37
CA LYS A 4 -53.50 -17.86 40.02
C LYS A 4 -52.81 -16.50 39.85
N SER A 5 -52.56 -15.76 40.93
CA SER A 5 -51.93 -14.43 40.90
C SER A 5 -50.40 -14.47 40.70
N LEU A 6 -49.76 -15.55 41.13
CA LEU A 6 -48.29 -15.65 41.06
C LEU A 6 -47.77 -15.99 39.63
N LEU A 7 -48.54 -16.78 38.89
CA LEU A 7 -48.21 -17.17 37.53
C LEU A 7 -48.31 -16.02 36.51
N THR A 8 -49.29 -15.11 36.71
CA THR A 8 -49.46 -13.93 35.84
C THR A 8 -48.33 -12.91 36.01
N THR A 9 -47.83 -12.74 37.23
CA THR A 9 -46.74 -11.77 37.50
C THR A 9 -45.39 -12.23 36.93
N VAL A 10 -45.09 -13.53 36.94
CA VAL A 10 -43.87 -14.09 36.37
C VAL A 10 -43.88 -14.01 34.85
N ALA A 11 -45.05 -14.21 34.20
CA ALA A 11 -45.17 -14.12 32.75
C ALA A 11 -44.91 -12.68 32.22
N ILE A 12 -45.38 -11.67 32.96
CA ILE A 12 -45.19 -10.25 32.57
C ILE A 12 -43.72 -9.84 32.74
N PHE A 13 -43.02 -10.36 33.77
CA PHE A 13 -41.60 -10.06 33.96
C PHE A 13 -40.71 -10.72 32.88
N MET A 14 -41.05 -11.93 32.43
CA MET A 14 -40.33 -12.56 31.32
C MET A 14 -40.54 -11.87 29.99
N LEU A 15 -41.71 -11.30 29.73
CA LEU A 15 -42.00 -10.57 28.49
C LEU A 15 -41.25 -9.24 28.39
N MET A 16 -40.99 -8.59 29.54
CA MET A 16 -40.22 -7.34 29.56
C MET A 16 -38.71 -7.53 29.29
N PHE A 17 -38.15 -8.72 29.54
CA PHE A 17 -36.76 -9.00 29.22
C PHE A 17 -36.51 -9.27 27.74
N TYR A 18 -37.53 -9.66 26.98
CA TYR A 18 -37.43 -9.89 25.54
C TYR A 18 -37.47 -8.60 24.68
N LEU A 19 -37.94 -7.46 25.25
CA LEU A 19 -38.04 -6.19 24.53
C LEU A 19 -36.82 -5.30 24.63
N ASN A 20 -35.84 -5.65 25.47
CA ASN A 20 -34.53 -4.95 25.52
C ASN A 20 -33.48 -5.73 24.75
N GLY A 21 -33.80 -6.20 23.56
CA GLY A 21 -32.81 -6.62 22.58
C GLY A 21 -32.00 -5.40 22.17
N VAL A 22 -30.94 -5.10 22.95
CA VAL A 22 -29.91 -4.16 22.52
C VAL A 22 -29.25 -4.80 21.30
N SER A 23 -29.73 -4.42 20.13
CA SER A 23 -28.99 -4.64 18.90
C SER A 23 -27.68 -3.86 19.04
N PHE A 24 -26.62 -4.54 19.49
CA PHE A 24 -25.27 -4.10 19.20
C PHE A 24 -25.10 -4.26 17.68
N ALA A 25 -25.53 -3.26 16.93
CA ALA A 25 -25.00 -3.05 15.62
C ALA A 25 -23.49 -2.79 15.84
N ALA A 26 -22.68 -3.80 15.61
CA ALA A 26 -21.26 -3.60 15.41
C ALA A 26 -21.16 -2.67 14.20
N GLU A 27 -20.95 -1.39 14.45
CA GLU A 27 -20.58 -0.41 13.46
C GLU A 27 -19.20 -0.87 13.00
N GLU A 28 -19.19 -1.66 11.91
CA GLU A 28 -18.00 -2.04 11.19
C GLU A 28 -17.41 -0.72 10.70
N GLN A 29 -16.49 -0.15 11.47
CA GLN A 29 -15.71 1.00 11.05
C GLN A 29 -14.94 0.56 9.81
N LYS A 30 -15.56 0.80 8.65
CA LYS A 30 -14.90 0.72 7.36
C LYS A 30 -13.80 1.78 7.41
N GLU A 31 -12.59 1.35 7.77
CA GLU A 31 -11.41 2.20 7.77
C GLU A 31 -11.25 2.72 6.34
N GLU A 32 -11.60 3.98 6.14
CA GLU A 32 -11.55 4.61 4.83
C GLU A 32 -10.07 4.66 4.43
N MET A 33 -9.69 3.81 3.47
CA MET A 33 -8.32 3.68 3.02
C MET A 33 -7.87 5.02 2.44
N LYS A 34 -7.08 5.76 3.22
CA LYS A 34 -6.55 7.07 2.83
C LYS A 34 -5.57 6.89 1.68
N LEU A 35 -5.96 7.33 0.50
CA LEU A 35 -5.07 7.36 -0.66
C LEU A 35 -3.93 8.34 -0.42
N VAL A 36 -2.72 7.84 -0.40
CA VAL A 36 -1.49 8.62 -0.20
C VAL A 36 -0.59 8.46 -1.41
N ASN A 37 -0.08 9.58 -1.91
CA ASN A 37 0.91 9.58 -2.98
C ASN A 37 2.27 10.02 -2.44
N LYS A 38 3.33 9.32 -2.82
CA LYS A 38 4.72 9.66 -2.51
C LYS A 38 5.52 9.74 -3.79
N ILE A 39 6.37 10.74 -3.91
CA ILE A 39 7.20 10.94 -5.08
C ILE A 39 8.66 10.60 -4.75
N VAL A 40 9.29 9.87 -5.65
CA VAL A 40 10.73 9.58 -5.65
C VAL A 40 11.32 10.19 -6.92
N THR A 41 12.32 11.01 -6.76
CA THR A 41 13.08 11.59 -7.86
C THR A 41 14.34 10.78 -8.12
N ILE A 42 14.63 10.48 -9.38
CA ILE A 42 15.86 9.83 -9.81
C ILE A 42 16.66 10.87 -10.59
N SER A 43 17.83 11.22 -10.10
CA SER A 43 18.70 12.22 -10.75
C SER A 43 20.11 11.67 -11.02
N THR A 44 20.81 12.27 -11.95
CA THR A 44 22.19 11.85 -12.30
C THR A 44 23.16 12.08 -11.15
N TYR A 45 22.96 13.14 -10.36
CA TYR A 45 23.90 13.58 -9.32
C TYR A 45 23.55 13.07 -7.92
N GLU A 46 22.29 13.14 -7.56
CA GLU A 46 21.81 12.77 -6.23
C GLU A 46 21.38 11.30 -6.13
N GLY A 47 21.23 10.64 -7.29
CA GLY A 47 20.71 9.28 -7.35
C GLY A 47 19.20 9.25 -7.06
N ILE A 48 18.79 8.57 -6.00
CA ILE A 48 17.39 8.39 -5.58
C ILE A 48 17.10 9.32 -4.40
N THR A 49 16.06 10.14 -4.50
CA THR A 49 15.64 11.04 -3.42
C THR A 49 14.11 11.02 -3.23
N PRO A 50 13.58 10.69 -2.06
CA PRO A 50 14.29 10.11 -0.90
C PRO A 50 14.75 8.66 -1.16
N ILE A 51 15.82 8.22 -0.51
CA ILE A 51 16.31 6.84 -0.62
C ILE A 51 15.33 5.83 -0.02
N THR A 52 14.67 6.22 1.09
CA THR A 52 13.66 5.39 1.76
C THR A 52 12.40 6.21 1.98
N ILE A 53 11.26 5.58 1.69
CA ILE A 53 9.93 6.10 1.98
C ILE A 53 9.33 5.27 3.10
N SER A 54 8.74 5.94 4.11
CA SER A 54 7.85 5.32 5.09
C SER A 54 6.43 5.83 4.86
N SER A 55 5.44 4.94 4.84
CA SER A 55 4.05 5.28 4.56
C SER A 55 3.09 4.18 5.03
N VAL A 56 1.81 4.34 4.70
CA VAL A 56 0.72 3.45 5.10
C VAL A 56 0.20 2.61 3.93
N PRO A 57 -0.51 1.49 4.20
CA PRO A 57 -1.21 0.73 3.14
C PRO A 57 -2.11 1.64 2.28
N GLY A 58 -2.16 1.37 0.98
CA GLY A 58 -2.87 2.21 0.00
C GLY A 58 -2.00 3.33 -0.60
N THR A 59 -0.71 3.40 -0.23
CA THR A 59 0.21 4.39 -0.80
C THR A 59 0.60 4.05 -2.22
N THR A 60 0.47 5.03 -3.12
CA THR A 60 1.04 4.98 -4.46
C THR A 60 2.38 5.70 -4.47
N VAL A 61 3.44 4.99 -4.86
CA VAL A 61 4.76 5.58 -5.06
C VAL A 61 4.94 5.86 -6.55
N ILE A 62 5.36 7.09 -6.84
CA ILE A 62 5.58 7.61 -8.20
C ILE A 62 7.07 7.93 -8.35
N TRP A 63 7.75 7.23 -9.22
CA TRP A 63 9.13 7.54 -9.59
C TRP A 63 9.16 8.47 -10.79
N VAL A 64 9.95 9.53 -10.69
CA VAL A 64 10.14 10.52 -11.75
C VAL A 64 11.62 10.51 -12.16
N ASN A 65 11.90 10.27 -13.42
CA ASN A 65 13.27 10.29 -13.93
C ASN A 65 13.69 11.71 -14.32
N HIS A 66 14.50 12.34 -13.51
CA HIS A 66 15.18 13.63 -13.83
C HIS A 66 16.63 13.43 -14.29
N SER A 67 17.08 12.18 -14.49
CA SER A 67 18.38 11.93 -15.08
C SER A 67 18.32 12.11 -16.59
N LYS A 68 19.44 12.47 -17.21
CA LYS A 68 19.52 12.66 -18.67
C LYS A 68 19.37 11.37 -19.48
N HIS A 69 19.41 10.21 -18.81
CA HIS A 69 19.40 8.89 -19.43
C HIS A 69 18.20 8.06 -18.99
N PRO A 70 17.72 7.16 -19.82
CA PRO A 70 16.68 6.23 -19.43
C PRO A 70 17.13 5.36 -18.24
N VAL A 71 16.21 5.13 -17.31
CA VAL A 71 16.42 4.27 -16.13
C VAL A 71 15.41 3.13 -16.11
N GLU A 72 15.75 2.07 -15.42
CA GLU A 72 14.89 0.92 -15.15
C GLU A 72 14.83 0.70 -13.63
N LEU A 73 13.66 0.33 -13.14
CA LEU A 73 13.40 -0.03 -11.75
C LEU A 73 13.23 -1.55 -11.67
N LEU A 74 13.93 -2.19 -10.75
CA LEU A 74 13.83 -3.63 -10.52
C LEU A 74 13.57 -3.87 -9.03
N PHE A 75 12.43 -4.49 -8.72
CA PHE A 75 12.17 -4.96 -7.37
C PHE A 75 12.88 -6.28 -7.13
N THR A 76 13.46 -6.42 -5.93
CA THR A 76 14.15 -7.65 -5.54
C THR A 76 13.22 -8.69 -4.94
N ASP A 77 12.04 -8.25 -4.51
CA ASP A 77 11.06 -9.07 -3.81
C ASP A 77 9.93 -9.51 -4.75
N LYS A 78 9.64 -10.82 -4.78
CA LYS A 78 8.60 -11.41 -5.63
C LYS A 78 7.16 -11.09 -5.17
N LYS A 79 7.00 -10.48 -3.98
CA LYS A 79 5.71 -10.26 -3.33
C LYS A 79 5.35 -8.79 -3.20
N VAL A 80 5.40 -8.05 -4.28
CA VAL A 80 4.77 -6.73 -4.27
C VAL A 80 3.29 -6.93 -4.55
N VAL A 81 2.46 -6.89 -3.51
CA VAL A 81 1.00 -6.97 -3.66
C VAL A 81 0.48 -5.57 -3.94
N LEU A 82 -0.20 -5.45 -5.07
CA LEU A 82 -0.70 -4.18 -5.59
C LEU A 82 -2.22 -4.09 -5.39
N ALA A 83 -2.68 -2.96 -4.84
CA ALA A 83 -4.10 -2.63 -4.78
C ALA A 83 -4.64 -2.04 -6.07
N CYS A 84 -3.77 -1.44 -6.86
CA CYS A 84 -4.19 -0.79 -8.11
C CYS A 84 -4.32 -1.83 -9.21
N SER A 85 -5.40 -1.74 -9.96
CA SER A 85 -5.66 -2.61 -11.11
C SER A 85 -4.66 -2.45 -12.25
N SER A 86 -3.84 -1.39 -12.24
CA SER A 86 -2.91 -1.09 -13.33
C SER A 86 -1.66 -0.36 -12.83
N PRO A 87 -0.55 -1.06 -12.66
CA PRO A 87 0.74 -0.41 -12.47
C PRO A 87 1.11 0.40 -13.72
N VAL A 88 1.66 1.59 -13.54
CA VAL A 88 2.09 2.43 -14.66
C VAL A 88 3.56 2.17 -14.97
N ASN A 89 3.85 1.76 -16.21
CA ASN A 89 5.20 1.43 -16.69
C ASN A 89 5.90 0.30 -15.93
N PHE A 90 5.14 -0.60 -15.28
CA PHE A 90 5.64 -1.80 -14.65
C PHE A 90 5.01 -3.06 -15.24
N PHE A 91 5.76 -4.12 -15.26
CA PHE A 91 5.33 -5.48 -15.63
C PHE A 91 5.99 -6.50 -14.70
N ILE A 92 5.49 -7.72 -14.74
CA ILE A 92 6.10 -8.83 -13.99
C ILE A 92 7.22 -9.42 -14.87
N GLY A 93 8.44 -9.30 -14.38
CA GLY A 93 9.63 -9.85 -15.04
C GLY A 93 9.70 -11.38 -15.01
N LYS A 94 10.71 -11.93 -15.65
CA LYS A 94 10.89 -13.40 -15.80
C LYS A 94 11.01 -14.14 -14.46
N GLU A 95 11.51 -13.47 -13.44
CA GLU A 95 11.66 -14.04 -12.08
C GLU A 95 10.45 -13.84 -11.18
N GLY A 96 9.38 -13.23 -11.70
CA GLY A 96 8.16 -12.95 -10.96
C GLY A 96 8.22 -11.71 -10.06
N ALA A 97 9.27 -10.91 -10.16
CA ALA A 97 9.39 -9.60 -9.53
C ALA A 97 8.90 -8.49 -10.47
N TYR A 98 8.51 -7.33 -9.91
CA TYR A 98 8.15 -6.19 -10.73
C TYR A 98 9.39 -5.51 -11.31
N GLU A 99 9.32 -5.26 -12.62
CA GLU A 99 10.31 -4.51 -13.38
C GLU A 99 9.61 -3.38 -14.12
N SER A 100 10.26 -2.22 -14.24
CA SER A 100 9.73 -1.15 -15.08
C SER A 100 10.20 -1.30 -16.52
N ALA A 101 9.42 -0.78 -17.46
CA ALA A 101 9.94 -0.39 -18.76
C ALA A 101 11.01 0.70 -18.59
N LYS A 102 11.78 0.96 -19.64
CA LYS A 102 12.72 2.10 -19.65
C LYS A 102 11.96 3.41 -19.47
N ILE A 103 12.25 4.11 -18.38
CA ILE A 103 11.67 5.41 -18.05
C ILE A 103 12.57 6.49 -18.65
N PRO A 104 12.13 7.21 -19.69
CA PRO A 104 12.95 8.27 -20.29
C PRO A 104 13.07 9.47 -19.35
N PHE A 105 13.88 10.46 -19.72
CA PHE A 105 13.91 11.77 -19.05
C PHE A 105 12.50 12.37 -18.95
N ALA A 106 12.15 12.90 -17.77
CA ALA A 106 10.82 13.40 -17.41
C ALA A 106 9.70 12.35 -17.43
N GLY A 107 10.00 11.08 -17.72
CA GLY A 107 9.05 9.97 -17.64
C GLY A 107 8.82 9.53 -16.20
N THR A 108 7.72 8.82 -16.01
CA THR A 108 7.29 8.31 -14.70
C THR A 108 6.96 6.83 -14.74
N ALA A 109 7.05 6.20 -13.56
CA ALA A 109 6.49 4.89 -13.27
C ALA A 109 5.81 4.93 -11.90
N SER A 110 4.78 4.12 -11.67
CA SER A 110 4.12 4.08 -10.37
C SER A 110 3.63 2.70 -9.99
N LEU A 111 3.70 2.41 -8.69
CA LEU A 111 3.14 1.22 -8.04
C LEU A 111 2.39 1.62 -6.77
N CYS A 112 1.34 0.87 -6.47
CA CYS A 112 0.56 1.03 -5.25
C CYS A 112 0.85 -0.13 -4.29
N PHE A 113 1.04 0.17 -3.02
CA PHE A 113 1.40 -0.79 -1.98
C PHE A 113 0.25 -0.95 -0.99
N THR A 114 -0.35 -2.13 -0.91
CA THR A 114 -1.47 -2.43 -0.01
C THR A 114 -1.08 -3.15 1.25
N GLU A 115 -0.03 -3.92 1.20
CA GLU A 115 0.38 -4.75 2.33
C GLU A 115 1.50 -4.08 3.10
N LYS A 116 1.46 -4.25 4.42
CA LYS A 116 2.56 -3.86 5.30
C LYS A 116 3.79 -4.69 4.96
N GLY A 117 4.94 -4.03 4.98
CA GLY A 117 6.19 -4.69 4.65
C GLY A 117 7.30 -3.74 4.26
N ARG A 118 8.47 -4.33 4.00
CA ARG A 118 9.63 -3.63 3.47
C ARG A 118 9.90 -4.12 2.06
N TYR A 119 9.95 -3.19 1.12
CA TYR A 119 10.15 -3.45 -0.29
C TYR A 119 11.43 -2.76 -0.74
N GLU A 120 12.34 -3.53 -1.33
CA GLU A 120 13.60 -3.00 -1.85
C GLU A 120 13.56 -3.00 -3.38
N TYR A 121 14.07 -1.93 -3.96
CA TYR A 121 14.19 -1.80 -5.39
C TYR A 121 15.56 -1.23 -5.78
N MET A 122 15.95 -1.53 -6.99
CA MET A 122 17.17 -1.04 -7.62
C MET A 122 16.80 -0.18 -8.82
N VAL A 123 17.48 0.96 -8.95
CA VAL A 123 17.44 1.80 -10.14
C VAL A 123 18.69 1.53 -10.94
N ARG A 124 18.51 1.07 -12.17
CA ARG A 124 19.60 0.80 -13.12
C ARG A 124 19.56 1.84 -14.24
N SER A 125 20.74 2.32 -14.65
CA SER A 125 20.90 3.20 -15.80
C SER A 125 21.89 2.60 -16.81
N SER A 126 21.71 2.92 -18.08
CA SER A 126 22.69 2.59 -19.13
C SER A 126 24.00 3.33 -18.97
N THR A 127 24.00 4.44 -18.24
CA THR A 127 25.18 5.25 -17.92
C THR A 127 25.44 5.28 -16.43
N THR A 128 26.61 5.74 -16.02
CA THR A 128 26.96 5.87 -14.60
C THR A 128 26.28 7.09 -13.97
N PHE A 129 25.66 6.88 -12.81
CA PHE A 129 25.31 7.97 -11.88
C PHE A 129 26.58 8.50 -11.18
N TYR A 130 26.51 9.71 -10.67
CA TYR A 130 27.55 10.21 -9.76
C TYR A 130 27.40 9.56 -8.37
N PRO A 131 28.48 9.09 -7.72
CA PRO A 131 29.89 9.09 -8.11
C PRO A 131 30.35 7.79 -8.82
N GLY A 132 29.93 7.55 -10.06
CA GLY A 132 30.44 6.45 -10.87
C GLY A 132 29.73 5.09 -10.72
N LYS A 133 28.57 5.05 -10.07
CA LYS A 133 27.73 3.84 -9.93
C LYS A 133 26.72 3.75 -11.07
N ARG A 134 26.43 2.51 -11.52
CA ARG A 134 25.35 2.25 -12.49
C ARG A 134 24.03 1.88 -11.83
N GLU A 135 24.06 1.60 -10.54
CA GLU A 135 22.91 1.12 -9.79
C GLU A 135 22.80 1.87 -8.46
N HIS A 136 21.58 2.24 -8.11
CA HIS A 136 21.23 2.77 -6.81
C HIS A 136 20.10 1.92 -6.21
N ARG A 137 20.12 1.75 -4.88
CA ARG A 137 19.07 1.02 -4.17
C ARG A 137 18.20 1.98 -3.37
N GLY A 138 16.89 1.75 -3.41
CA GLY A 138 15.92 2.44 -2.60
C GLY A 138 15.04 1.49 -1.84
N GLY A 139 14.34 1.99 -0.84
CA GLY A 139 13.44 1.20 0.01
C GLY A 139 12.09 1.88 0.23
N ILE A 140 11.06 1.05 0.42
CA ILE A 140 9.72 1.49 0.80
C ILE A 140 9.32 0.67 2.01
N VAL A 141 8.87 1.33 3.07
CA VAL A 141 8.37 0.73 4.30
C VAL A 141 6.90 1.10 4.43
N ILE A 142 6.03 0.10 4.47
CA ILE A 142 4.59 0.26 4.68
C ILE A 142 4.25 -0.28 6.06
N GLU A 143 3.76 0.58 6.96
CA GLU A 143 3.48 0.29 8.39
C GLU A 143 2.00 0.52 8.76
#